data_45535a5322ae0dca605b7ffc289c252f
#
_entry.id   45535a5322ae0dca605b7ffc289c252f
#
_cell.length_a   1.000
_cell.length_b   1.000
_cell.length_c   1.000
_cell.angle_alpha   90.00
_cell.angle_beta   90.00
_cell.angle_gamma   90.00
#
_symmetry.space_group_name_H-M   'P 1'
#
loop_
_entity.id
_entity.type
_entity.pdbx_description
1 polymer ?
#
loop_
_entity_poly.entity_id
_entity_poly.type
_entity_poly.pdbx_seq_one_letter_code
_entity_poly.pdbx_strand_id
1 'polypeptide(L)'
;EDKVKVEKTPNFYASNRKDWEPKRILTTYLDRWPTETFNEDAKGNLGFEDSQLRQVTAIRRHWYLSFVAYSLLGDQGPPGRSRWAVRGQFQSTGQRCHAVMDELLAHLVHWIHEQFDYGLTPDQIFTRLLA
;
A
#
# COMPACT_ATOMS: atom_id res chain seq x y z
N GLU A 1 5.77 -8.17 -43.59
CA GLU A 1 5.49 -7.84 -42.19
C GLU A 1 5.73 -6.34 -42.01
N ASP A 2 4.70 -5.53 -42.19
CA ASP A 2 4.75 -4.08 -41.98
C ASP A 2 4.86 -3.79 -40.48
N LYS A 3 6.07 -3.43 -40.05
CA LYS A 3 6.27 -2.86 -38.71
C LYS A 3 5.62 -1.47 -38.70
N VAL A 4 4.44 -1.37 -38.08
CA VAL A 4 3.81 -0.10 -37.75
C VAL A 4 4.82 0.70 -36.90
N LYS A 5 5.45 1.70 -37.50
CA LYS A 5 6.23 2.71 -36.77
C LYS A 5 5.27 3.50 -35.91
N VAL A 6 5.19 3.19 -34.61
CA VAL A 6 4.53 4.05 -33.65
C VAL A 6 5.35 5.35 -33.60
N GLU A 7 4.87 6.41 -34.21
CA GLU A 7 5.40 7.76 -34.03
C GLU A 7 5.23 8.13 -32.57
N LYS A 8 6.31 8.04 -31.80
CA LYS A 8 6.34 8.54 -30.43
C LYS A 8 6.30 10.06 -30.51
N THR A 9 5.20 10.67 -30.09
CA THR A 9 5.14 12.10 -29.86
C THR A 9 6.25 12.52 -28.89
N PRO A 10 7.09 13.50 -29.23
CA PRO A 10 8.16 13.94 -28.35
C PRO A 10 7.58 14.57 -27.08
N ASN A 11 8.13 14.20 -25.93
CA ASN A 11 7.80 14.84 -24.66
C ASN A 11 8.75 16.04 -24.46
N PHE A 12 8.18 17.17 -24.06
CA PHE A 12 8.92 18.42 -23.79
C PHE A 12 8.96 18.66 -22.28
N TYR A 13 10.16 18.95 -21.78
CA TYR A 13 10.38 19.27 -20.37
C TYR A 13 10.95 20.69 -20.26
N ALA A 14 10.36 21.51 -19.40
CA ALA A 14 10.79 22.88 -19.16
C ALA A 14 11.32 23.03 -17.73
N SER A 15 12.37 23.83 -17.58
CA SER A 15 12.95 24.18 -16.28
C SER A 15 13.31 25.66 -16.23
N ASN A 16 13.15 26.30 -15.06
CA ASN A 16 13.63 27.63 -14.78
C ASN A 16 15.10 27.63 -14.34
N ARG A 17 15.72 26.46 -14.19
CA ARG A 17 17.13 26.29 -13.83
C ARG A 17 17.98 26.28 -15.10
N LYS A 18 18.54 27.43 -15.42
CA LYS A 18 19.39 27.62 -16.63
C LYS A 18 20.74 26.92 -16.52
N ASP A 19 21.15 26.60 -15.30
CA ASP A 19 22.41 25.96 -14.93
C ASP A 19 22.36 24.43 -14.94
N TRP A 20 21.17 23.85 -15.16
CA TRP A 20 21.01 22.40 -15.13
C TRP A 20 21.22 21.78 -16.51
N GLU A 21 21.97 20.68 -16.51
CA GLU A 21 22.08 19.85 -17.70
C GLU A 21 20.75 19.13 -18.00
N PRO A 22 20.46 18.85 -19.28
CA PRO A 22 19.24 18.16 -19.68
C PRO A 22 18.99 16.85 -18.94
N LYS A 23 20.05 16.08 -18.69
CA LYS A 23 19.96 14.81 -17.93
C LYS A 23 19.44 15.04 -16.51
N ARG A 24 19.93 16.09 -15.83
CA ARG A 24 19.50 16.42 -14.46
C ARG A 24 18.03 16.84 -14.43
N ILE A 25 17.59 17.62 -15.40
CA ILE A 25 16.19 18.03 -15.52
C ILE A 25 15.29 16.80 -15.66
N LEU A 26 15.67 15.89 -16.56
CA LEU A 26 14.91 14.66 -16.79
C LEU A 26 14.88 13.76 -15.55
N THR A 27 16.02 13.55 -14.88
CA THR A 27 16.09 12.73 -13.66
C THR A 27 15.21 13.32 -12.56
N THR A 28 15.31 14.64 -12.33
CA THR A 28 14.47 15.31 -11.32
C THR A 28 12.97 15.23 -11.65
N TYR A 29 12.61 15.28 -12.93
CA TYR A 29 11.23 15.06 -13.35
C TYR A 29 10.76 13.62 -13.08
N LEU A 30 11.60 12.63 -13.36
CA LEU A 30 11.29 11.23 -13.12
C LEU A 30 11.18 10.91 -11.63
N ASP A 31 11.90 11.62 -10.75
CA ASP A 31 11.78 11.47 -9.29
C ASP A 31 10.39 11.86 -8.75
N ARG A 32 9.56 12.52 -9.55
CA ARG A 32 8.16 12.81 -9.23
C ARG A 32 7.27 11.55 -9.30
N TRP A 33 7.62 10.61 -10.16
CA TRP A 33 6.80 9.41 -10.41
C TRP A 33 6.51 8.58 -9.16
N PRO A 34 7.47 8.33 -8.24
CA PRO A 34 7.19 7.62 -7.00
C PRO A 34 6.12 8.28 -6.13
N THR A 35 6.03 9.61 -6.14
CA THR A 35 4.99 10.34 -5.40
C THR A 35 3.60 10.13 -6.00
N GLU A 36 3.50 10.09 -7.32
CA GLU A 36 2.23 9.81 -8.01
C GLU A 36 1.79 8.38 -7.77
N THR A 37 2.69 7.41 -7.92
CA THR A 37 2.43 6.00 -7.62
C THR A 37 1.99 5.82 -6.17
N PHE A 38 2.68 6.48 -5.21
CA PHE A 38 2.26 6.46 -3.81
C PHE A 38 0.83 6.99 -3.64
N ASN A 39 0.50 8.14 -4.26
CA ASN A 39 -0.84 8.71 -4.14
C ASN A 39 -1.92 7.79 -4.73
N GLU A 40 -1.67 7.18 -5.89
CA GLU A 40 -2.58 6.22 -6.51
C GLU A 40 -2.78 4.98 -5.62
N ASP A 41 -1.70 4.40 -5.13
CA ASP A 41 -1.73 3.24 -4.24
C ASP A 41 -2.40 3.55 -2.90
N ALA A 42 -2.09 4.70 -2.30
CA ALA A 42 -2.66 5.10 -1.02
C ALA A 42 -4.17 5.35 -1.11
N LYS A 43 -4.64 5.95 -2.22
CA LYS A 43 -6.06 6.16 -2.48
C LYS A 43 -6.78 4.86 -2.81
N GLY A 44 -6.20 4.06 -3.70
CA GLY A 44 -6.84 2.84 -4.20
C GLY A 44 -6.83 1.67 -3.22
N ASN A 45 -5.82 1.56 -2.36
CA ASN A 45 -5.58 0.37 -1.54
C ASN A 45 -5.56 0.63 -0.03
N LEU A 46 -5.32 1.86 0.42
CA LEU A 46 -5.12 2.19 1.84
C LEU A 46 -6.16 3.17 2.39
N GLY A 47 -7.19 3.47 1.62
CA GLY A 47 -8.29 4.33 2.05
C GLY A 47 -7.88 5.78 2.37
N PHE A 48 -6.83 6.31 1.74
CA PHE A 48 -6.25 7.62 2.03
C PHE A 48 -7.26 8.77 1.93
N GLU A 49 -8.23 8.68 1.02
CA GLU A 49 -9.32 9.66 0.82
C GLU A 49 -10.68 9.19 1.35
N ASP A 50 -10.80 7.96 1.84
CA ASP A 50 -12.09 7.38 2.26
C ASP A 50 -12.54 7.86 3.64
N SER A 51 -11.69 8.60 4.36
CA SER A 51 -12.03 9.04 5.70
C SER A 51 -13.05 10.18 5.68
N GLN A 52 -14.20 9.98 6.36
CA GLN A 52 -15.22 11.00 6.58
C GLN A 52 -14.94 11.85 7.82
N LEU A 53 -13.70 11.95 8.25
CA LEU A 53 -13.27 12.67 9.45
C LEU A 53 -13.33 14.18 9.22
N ARG A 54 -13.89 14.91 10.20
CA ARG A 54 -14.02 16.38 10.13
C ARG A 54 -12.98 17.12 10.96
N GLN A 55 -12.39 16.47 11.97
CA GLN A 55 -11.37 17.07 12.83
C GLN A 55 -10.00 16.97 12.20
N VAL A 56 -9.27 18.07 12.11
CA VAL A 56 -7.92 18.15 11.51
C VAL A 56 -6.95 17.15 12.14
N THR A 57 -7.00 16.98 13.46
CA THR A 57 -6.15 16.02 14.17
C THR A 57 -6.46 14.57 13.76
N ALA A 58 -7.74 14.24 13.60
CA ALA A 58 -8.16 12.91 13.17
C ALA A 58 -7.75 12.64 11.70
N ILE A 59 -7.92 13.63 10.82
CA ILE A 59 -7.45 13.55 9.42
C ILE A 59 -5.93 13.31 9.36
N ARG A 60 -5.14 14.06 10.13
CA ARG A 60 -3.69 13.87 10.17
C ARG A 60 -3.31 12.48 10.66
N ARG A 61 -3.95 11.96 11.71
CA ARG A 61 -3.72 10.60 12.21
C ARG A 61 -4.05 9.54 11.16
N HIS A 62 -5.15 9.70 10.45
CA HIS A 62 -5.53 8.82 9.36
C HIS A 62 -4.46 8.80 8.25
N TRP A 63 -3.97 9.96 7.84
CA TRP A 63 -2.89 10.06 6.85
C TRP A 63 -1.61 9.38 7.32
N TYR A 64 -1.20 9.62 8.58
CA TYR A 64 -0.02 8.93 9.13
C TYR A 64 -0.19 7.42 9.15
N LEU A 65 -1.37 6.90 9.47
CA LEU A 65 -1.64 5.46 9.40
C LEU A 65 -1.53 4.92 7.98
N SER A 66 -2.03 5.63 6.98
CA SER A 66 -1.88 5.25 5.58
C SER A 66 -0.41 5.24 5.13
N PHE A 67 0.39 6.23 5.55
CA PHE A 67 1.84 6.26 5.29
C PHE A 67 2.57 5.08 5.96
N VAL A 68 2.24 4.79 7.22
CA VAL A 68 2.83 3.65 7.94
C VAL A 68 2.45 2.34 7.25
N ALA A 69 1.18 2.16 6.90
CA ALA A 69 0.71 0.97 6.18
C ALA A 69 1.44 0.78 4.85
N TYR A 70 1.57 1.85 4.05
CA TYR A 70 2.33 1.81 2.80
C TYR A 70 3.79 1.40 3.01
N SER A 71 4.43 1.98 4.03
CA SER A 71 5.82 1.66 4.37
C SER A 71 5.99 0.20 4.81
N LEU A 72 5.06 -0.32 5.62
CA LEU A 72 5.08 -1.72 6.06
C LEU A 72 4.85 -2.70 4.91
N LEU A 73 3.94 -2.37 3.99
CA LEU A 73 3.69 -3.16 2.79
C LEU A 73 4.89 -3.12 1.82
N GLY A 74 5.60 -2.00 1.77
CA GLY A 74 6.79 -1.79 0.95
C GLY A 74 8.05 -2.46 1.49
N ASP A 75 8.10 -2.72 2.79
CA ASP A 75 9.28 -3.30 3.46
C ASP A 75 9.43 -4.77 3.08
N GLN A 76 10.29 -5.03 2.10
CA GLN A 76 10.73 -6.36 1.71
C GLN A 76 11.99 -6.76 2.47
N GLY A 77 12.06 -6.44 3.75
CA GLY A 77 13.20 -6.79 4.61
C GLY A 77 13.66 -8.25 4.43
N PRO A 78 14.90 -8.57 4.79
CA PRO A 78 15.45 -9.91 4.60
C PRO A 78 14.52 -10.96 5.24
N PRO A 79 14.32 -12.12 4.59
CA PRO A 79 13.43 -13.16 5.08
C PRO A 79 13.77 -13.54 6.52
N GLY A 80 12.80 -13.40 7.42
CA GLY A 80 12.91 -13.75 8.83
C GLY A 80 13.01 -12.57 9.80
N ARG A 81 13.17 -11.32 9.36
CA ARG A 81 13.25 -10.13 10.25
C ARG A 81 11.95 -9.34 10.38
N SER A 82 11.08 -9.35 9.40
CA SER A 82 9.81 -8.65 9.50
C SER A 82 8.73 -9.60 10.00
N ARG A 83 8.13 -9.26 11.13
CA ARG A 83 6.97 -9.95 11.71
C ARG A 83 5.72 -9.79 10.83
N TRP A 84 5.76 -8.82 9.91
CA TRP A 84 4.67 -8.38 9.04
C TRP A 84 4.98 -8.59 7.55
N ALA A 85 6.12 -9.19 7.21
CA ALA A 85 6.46 -9.47 5.82
C ALA A 85 5.51 -10.53 5.28
N VAL A 86 4.58 -10.10 4.45
CA VAL A 86 3.72 -11.00 3.69
C VAL A 86 4.62 -11.87 2.82
N ARG A 87 4.51 -13.20 2.99
CA ARG A 87 5.31 -14.17 2.25
C ARG A 87 4.82 -14.21 0.81
N GLY A 88 5.66 -13.84 -0.14
CA GLY A 88 5.36 -13.96 -1.56
C GLY A 88 6.10 -12.93 -2.41
N GLN A 89 6.09 -13.15 -3.72
CA GLN A 89 6.56 -12.18 -4.71
C GLN A 89 5.36 -11.40 -5.22
N PHE A 90 5.17 -10.17 -4.70
CA PHE A 90 4.08 -9.30 -5.10
C PHE A 90 4.62 -8.15 -5.95
N GLN A 91 3.94 -7.87 -7.07
CA GLN A 91 4.33 -6.81 -8.00
C GLN A 91 3.66 -5.46 -7.69
N SER A 92 2.53 -5.47 -6.95
CA SER A 92 1.79 -4.26 -6.65
C SER A 92 1.39 -4.16 -5.17
N THR A 93 1.14 -2.94 -4.70
CA THR A 93 0.63 -2.64 -3.36
C THR A 93 -0.72 -3.31 -3.12
N GLY A 94 -1.61 -3.33 -4.12
CA GLY A 94 -2.90 -3.99 -4.03
C GLY A 94 -2.78 -5.50 -3.78
N GLN A 95 -1.87 -6.19 -4.48
CA GLN A 95 -1.62 -7.61 -4.24
C GLN A 95 -1.13 -7.87 -2.80
N ARG A 96 -0.30 -7.00 -2.26
CA ARG A 96 0.19 -7.10 -0.87
C ARG A 96 -0.94 -6.87 0.13
N CYS A 97 -1.82 -5.89 -0.11
CA CYS A 97 -2.99 -5.66 0.73
C CYS A 97 -3.91 -6.89 0.77
N HIS A 98 -4.20 -7.50 -0.37
CA HIS A 98 -5.00 -8.74 -0.43
C HIS A 98 -4.32 -9.87 0.33
N ALA A 99 -3.02 -10.07 0.14
CA ALA A 99 -2.30 -11.13 0.83
C ALA A 99 -2.28 -10.94 2.36
N VAL A 100 -2.14 -9.70 2.86
CA VAL A 100 -2.27 -9.40 4.29
C VAL A 100 -3.69 -9.69 4.78
N MET A 101 -4.70 -9.35 4.01
CA MET A 101 -6.10 -9.64 4.36
C MET A 101 -6.36 -11.14 4.43
N ASP A 102 -5.87 -11.91 3.47
CA ASP A 102 -6.00 -13.36 3.44
C ASP A 102 -5.32 -14.01 4.66
N GLU A 103 -4.14 -13.52 5.04
CA GLU A 103 -3.42 -14.00 6.23
C GLU A 103 -4.17 -13.64 7.52
N LEU A 104 -4.72 -12.45 7.63
CA LEU A 104 -5.54 -12.03 8.78
C LEU A 104 -6.79 -12.88 8.90
N LEU A 105 -7.48 -13.15 7.79
CA LEU A 105 -8.66 -14.02 7.77
C LEU A 105 -8.30 -15.46 8.17
N ALA A 106 -7.19 -15.99 7.67
CA ALA A 106 -6.72 -17.32 8.06
C ALA A 106 -6.44 -17.40 9.57
N HIS A 107 -5.75 -16.39 10.14
CA HIS A 107 -5.52 -16.31 11.58
C HIS A 107 -6.82 -16.20 12.38
N LEU A 108 -7.77 -15.40 11.90
CA LEU A 108 -9.09 -15.27 12.55
C LEU A 108 -9.85 -16.62 12.58
N VAL A 109 -9.87 -17.31 11.44
CA VAL A 109 -10.51 -18.63 11.35
C VAL A 109 -9.84 -19.62 12.30
N HIS A 110 -8.50 -19.64 12.35
CA HIS A 110 -7.74 -20.48 13.27
C HIS A 110 -8.06 -20.16 14.73
N TRP A 111 -8.05 -18.86 15.09
CA TRP A 111 -8.41 -18.42 16.44
C TRP A 111 -9.84 -18.82 16.82
N ILE A 112 -10.82 -18.69 15.92
CA ILE A 112 -12.20 -19.13 16.16
C ILE A 112 -12.24 -20.64 16.41
N HIS A 113 -11.52 -21.42 15.61
CA HIS A 113 -11.43 -22.87 15.81
C HIS A 113 -10.89 -23.23 17.20
N GLU A 114 -9.80 -22.59 17.63
CA GLU A 114 -9.25 -22.76 18.98
C GLU A 114 -10.28 -22.44 20.07
N GLN A 115 -11.11 -21.39 19.88
CA GLN A 115 -12.13 -21.05 20.88
C GLN A 115 -13.20 -22.16 20.98
N PHE A 116 -13.55 -22.80 19.86
CA PHE A 116 -14.45 -23.97 19.90
C PHE A 116 -13.81 -25.16 20.62
N ASP A 117 -12.52 -25.39 20.41
CA ASP A 117 -11.81 -26.48 21.12
C ASP A 117 -11.76 -26.24 22.64
N TYR A 118 -11.77 -24.98 23.08
CA TYR A 118 -11.93 -24.58 24.49
C TYR A 118 -13.39 -24.70 25.00
N GLY A 119 -14.33 -25.13 24.17
CA GLY A 119 -15.73 -25.33 24.53
C GLY A 119 -16.57 -24.06 24.60
N LEU A 120 -16.13 -22.97 23.99
CA LEU A 120 -16.91 -21.72 23.92
C LEU A 120 -18.05 -21.87 22.89
N THR A 121 -19.20 -21.27 23.22
CA THR A 121 -20.32 -21.17 22.29
C THR A 121 -20.08 -20.04 21.25
N PRO A 122 -20.74 -20.05 20.07
CA PRO A 122 -20.63 -18.99 19.07
C PRO A 122 -20.87 -17.59 19.64
N ASP A 123 -21.87 -17.42 20.52
CA ASP A 123 -22.19 -16.13 21.12
C ASP A 123 -21.07 -15.63 22.05
N GLN A 124 -20.44 -16.53 22.78
CA GLN A 124 -19.30 -16.22 23.63
C GLN A 124 -18.07 -15.81 22.80
N ILE A 125 -17.83 -16.50 21.68
CA ILE A 125 -16.75 -16.20 20.75
C ILE A 125 -16.98 -14.81 20.13
N PHE A 126 -18.21 -14.54 19.68
CA PHE A 126 -18.57 -13.25 19.11
C PHE A 126 -18.40 -12.11 20.11
N THR A 127 -18.80 -12.30 21.36
CA THR A 127 -18.58 -11.31 22.43
C THR A 127 -17.11 -11.04 22.68
N ARG A 128 -16.24 -12.08 22.65
CA ARG A 128 -14.78 -11.91 22.79
C ARG A 128 -14.14 -11.19 21.61
N LEU A 129 -14.66 -11.38 20.42
CA LEU A 129 -14.14 -10.75 19.21
C LEU A 129 -14.41 -9.24 19.20
N LEU A 130 -15.51 -8.80 19.83
CA LEU A 130 -15.92 -7.39 19.85
C LEU A 130 -15.50 -6.62 21.12
N ALA A 131 -14.90 -7.29 22.09
CA ALA A 131 -14.40 -6.67 23.34
C ALA A 131 -13.00 -6.06 23.12
#